data_8dd7c52435e97df0badc54c0d19a3b95
#
_entry.id   8dd7c52435e97df0badc54c0d19a3b95
#
_cell.length_a   1.000
_cell.length_b   1.000
_cell.length_c   1.000
_cell.angle_alpha   90.00
_cell.angle_beta   90.00
_cell.angle_gamma   90.00
#
_symmetry.space_group_name_H-M   'P 1'
#
loop_
_entity.id
_entity.type
_entity.pdbx_description
1 polymer ?
#
loop_
_entity_poly.entity_id
_entity_poly.type
_entity_poly.pdbx_seq_one_letter_code
_entity_poly.pdbx_strand_id
1 'polypeptide(L)'
;MRTNEKQQIVEILKGYVAKYGSQNKAAQSLVGISPATVSQMLKGNWANIADEMWKNVAAQIDYKAGDGWQIVETTAYKEMVFALNDAKEWKNVTWVVGDAGCGKTTTARLFAEEQREAFYVLCSEDMRKSDFVREIARKVGLRTEGYSIRELLDRIIDSLVQMDEPLLIFDEADKLTERV
;
A
#
# COMPACT_ATOMS: atom_id res chain seq x y z
N MET A 1 12.96 2.22 22.58
CA MET A 1 11.81 2.29 21.66
C MET A 1 11.25 3.70 21.67
N ARG A 2 10.95 4.30 20.50
CA ARG A 2 10.47 5.69 20.39
C ARG A 2 9.01 5.80 20.84
N THR A 3 8.60 6.95 21.36
CA THR A 3 7.24 7.19 21.85
C THR A 3 6.19 6.97 20.76
N ASN A 4 6.48 7.36 19.52
CA ASN A 4 5.58 7.18 18.37
C ASN A 4 5.33 5.69 18.06
N GLU A 5 6.37 4.85 18.11
CA GLU A 5 6.25 3.40 17.93
C GLU A 5 5.37 2.78 19.02
N LYS A 6 5.53 3.21 20.27
CA LYS A 6 4.70 2.77 21.39
C LYS A 6 3.23 3.14 21.19
N GLN A 7 2.95 4.34 20.65
CA GLN A 7 1.59 4.77 20.32
C GLN A 7 0.95 3.89 19.23
N GLN A 8 1.68 3.59 18.17
CA GLN A 8 1.21 2.70 17.09
C GLN A 8 0.90 1.29 17.61
N ILE A 9 1.77 0.73 18.45
CA ILE A 9 1.55 -0.57 19.07
C ILE A 9 0.27 -0.55 19.91
N VAL A 10 0.03 0.53 20.66
CA VAL A 10 -1.19 0.68 21.48
C VAL A 10 -2.45 0.71 20.62
N GLU A 11 -2.44 1.40 19.47
CA GLU A 11 -3.59 1.43 18.57
C GLU A 11 -3.93 0.03 18.02
N ILE A 12 -2.92 -0.73 17.58
CA ILE A 12 -3.11 -2.10 17.12
C ILE A 12 -3.57 -3.00 18.28
N LEU A 13 -2.98 -2.82 19.47
CA LEU A 13 -3.36 -3.57 20.67
C LEU A 13 -4.83 -3.31 21.09
N LYS A 14 -5.35 -2.09 20.90
CA LYS A 14 -6.78 -1.79 21.10
C LYS A 14 -7.66 -2.63 20.17
N GLY A 15 -7.31 -2.68 18.87
CA GLY A 15 -8.01 -3.52 17.90
C GLY A 15 -7.93 -5.01 18.24
N TYR A 16 -6.75 -5.47 18.69
CA TYR A 16 -6.54 -6.84 19.14
C TYR A 16 -7.43 -7.19 20.34
N VAL A 17 -7.48 -6.32 21.34
CA VAL A 17 -8.35 -6.50 22.53
C VAL A 17 -9.84 -6.52 22.15
N ALA A 18 -10.26 -5.65 21.20
CA ALA A 18 -11.64 -5.64 20.72
C ALA A 18 -12.02 -6.96 20.04
N LYS A 19 -11.10 -7.58 19.27
CA LYS A 19 -11.29 -8.89 18.65
C LYS A 19 -11.52 -10.02 19.67
N TYR A 20 -10.84 -9.97 20.81
CA TYR A 20 -10.99 -10.99 21.88
C TYR A 20 -12.10 -10.67 22.89
N GLY A 21 -12.73 -9.51 22.78
CA GLY A 21 -13.86 -9.08 23.62
C GLY A 21 -13.50 -8.65 25.04
N SER A 22 -12.27 -8.89 25.53
CA SER A 22 -11.78 -8.39 26.81
C SER A 22 -10.25 -8.37 26.89
N GLN A 23 -9.70 -7.45 27.73
CA GLN A 23 -8.26 -7.34 27.98
C GLN A 23 -7.67 -8.64 28.58
N ASN A 24 -8.41 -9.32 29.44
CA ASN A 24 -7.93 -10.56 30.06
C ASN A 24 -7.81 -11.69 29.04
N LYS A 25 -8.79 -11.85 28.13
CA LYS A 25 -8.74 -12.85 27.07
C LYS A 25 -7.64 -12.55 26.06
N ALA A 26 -7.48 -11.29 25.68
CA ALA A 26 -6.40 -10.85 24.82
C ALA A 26 -5.02 -11.11 25.45
N ALA A 27 -4.84 -10.81 26.74
CA ALA A 27 -3.58 -11.10 27.45
C ALA A 27 -3.28 -12.60 27.55
N GLN A 28 -4.29 -13.43 27.75
CA GLN A 28 -4.13 -14.90 27.79
C GLN A 28 -3.72 -15.50 26.44
N SER A 29 -4.05 -14.86 25.34
CA SER A 29 -3.59 -15.28 24.00
C SER A 29 -2.16 -14.85 23.67
N LEU A 30 -1.57 -13.99 24.48
CA LEU A 30 -0.21 -13.47 24.32
C LEU A 30 0.76 -14.19 25.26
N VAL A 31 1.83 -14.74 24.71
CA VAL A 31 2.83 -15.49 25.48
C VAL A 31 3.72 -14.56 26.29
N GLY A 32 3.78 -14.80 27.61
CA GLY A 32 4.64 -14.02 28.52
C GLY A 32 4.15 -12.60 28.82
N ILE A 33 2.88 -12.30 28.55
CA ILE A 33 2.31 -10.96 28.76
C ILE A 33 1.17 -11.05 29.78
N SER A 34 1.28 -10.27 30.86
CA SER A 34 0.23 -10.23 31.89
C SER A 34 -0.92 -9.30 31.52
N PRO A 35 -2.17 -9.56 32.04
CA PRO A 35 -3.27 -8.61 31.88
C PRO A 35 -2.96 -7.21 32.43
N ALA A 36 -2.12 -7.12 33.47
CA ALA A 36 -1.68 -5.86 34.05
C ALA A 36 -0.81 -5.07 33.05
N THR A 37 0.09 -5.75 32.33
CA THR A 37 0.91 -5.14 31.30
C THR A 37 0.07 -4.58 30.16
N VAL A 38 -0.90 -5.35 29.64
CA VAL A 38 -1.85 -4.89 28.63
C VAL A 38 -2.62 -3.66 29.11
N SER A 39 -3.11 -3.69 30.33
CA SER A 39 -3.83 -2.55 30.94
C SER A 39 -2.96 -1.30 31.07
N GLN A 40 -1.69 -1.45 31.48
CA GLN A 40 -0.75 -0.33 31.58
C GLN A 40 -0.42 0.28 30.22
N MET A 41 -0.22 -0.54 29.19
CA MET A 41 0.01 -0.09 27.82
C MET A 41 -1.17 0.74 27.29
N LEU A 42 -2.39 0.24 27.47
CA LEU A 42 -3.62 0.89 27.00
C LEU A 42 -3.93 2.20 27.74
N LYS A 43 -3.55 2.29 29.03
CA LYS A 43 -3.76 3.48 29.88
C LYS A 43 -2.68 4.55 29.73
N GLY A 44 -1.65 4.32 28.93
CA GLY A 44 -0.54 5.27 28.78
C GLY A 44 0.50 5.23 29.90
N ASN A 45 0.45 4.27 30.82
CA ASN A 45 1.41 4.12 31.92
C ASN A 45 2.66 3.35 31.48
N TRP A 46 3.48 3.96 30.63
CA TRP A 46 4.59 3.28 29.93
C TRP A 46 5.91 3.31 30.65
N ALA A 47 6.05 4.13 31.70
CA ALA A 47 7.33 4.40 32.37
C ALA A 47 8.02 3.12 32.92
N ASN A 48 7.22 2.15 33.36
CA ASN A 48 7.73 0.93 34.01
C ASN A 48 7.71 -0.30 33.06
N ILE A 49 7.48 -0.09 31.76
CA ILE A 49 7.43 -1.18 30.79
C ILE A 49 8.74 -1.20 30.01
N ALA A 50 9.53 -2.27 30.18
CA ALA A 50 10.78 -2.44 29.47
C ALA A 50 10.58 -2.52 27.95
N ASP A 51 11.54 -2.00 27.18
CA ASP A 51 11.47 -2.00 25.72
C ASP A 51 11.37 -3.42 25.12
N GLU A 52 11.91 -4.43 25.79
CA GLU A 52 11.76 -5.83 25.40
C GLU A 52 10.31 -6.30 25.48
N MET A 53 9.55 -5.86 26.48
CA MET A 53 8.14 -6.17 26.62
C MET A 53 7.32 -5.57 25.47
N TRP A 54 7.64 -4.34 25.05
CA TRP A 54 7.02 -3.71 23.89
C TRP A 54 7.31 -4.48 22.60
N LYS A 55 8.55 -4.94 22.39
CA LYS A 55 8.93 -5.76 21.23
C LYS A 55 8.20 -7.11 21.24
N ASN A 56 8.06 -7.73 22.40
CA ASN A 56 7.35 -9.01 22.55
C ASN A 56 5.86 -8.84 22.21
N VAL A 57 5.19 -7.82 22.74
CA VAL A 57 3.80 -7.52 22.40
C VAL A 57 3.68 -7.24 20.90
N ALA A 58 4.52 -6.37 20.36
CA ALA A 58 4.52 -5.99 18.95
C ALA A 58 4.63 -7.21 18.02
N ALA A 59 5.54 -8.13 18.30
CA ALA A 59 5.73 -9.34 17.50
C ALA A 59 4.50 -10.27 17.48
N GLN A 60 3.73 -10.30 18.59
CA GLN A 60 2.59 -11.20 18.72
C GLN A 60 1.27 -10.61 18.21
N ILE A 61 1.15 -9.29 18.11
CA ILE A 61 -0.04 -8.61 17.56
C ILE A 61 0.13 -8.23 16.08
N ASP A 62 1.10 -8.85 15.37
CA ASP A 62 1.44 -8.53 13.97
C ASP A 62 1.77 -7.04 13.72
N TYR A 63 2.28 -6.35 14.76
CA TYR A 63 2.84 -5.02 14.58
C TYR A 63 4.08 -5.15 13.69
N LYS A 64 3.93 -4.78 12.46
CA LYS A 64 5.08 -4.45 11.62
C LYS A 64 5.47 -3.04 12.03
N ALA A 65 6.67 -2.91 12.64
CA ALA A 65 7.28 -1.59 12.76
C ALA A 65 7.22 -1.00 11.35
N GLY A 66 6.34 -0.06 11.15
CA GLY A 66 6.31 0.65 9.88
C GLY A 66 7.73 1.15 9.73
N ASP A 67 8.40 0.77 8.67
CA ASP A 67 9.65 1.39 8.31
C ASP A 67 9.39 2.87 8.45
N GLY A 68 10.11 3.52 9.35
CA GLY A 68 9.80 4.89 9.76
C GLY A 68 10.08 5.93 8.66
N TRP A 69 9.88 5.53 7.42
CA TRP A 69 9.88 6.36 6.24
C TRP A 69 8.62 7.22 6.28
N GLN A 70 8.79 8.42 6.79
CA GLN A 70 7.79 9.45 6.59
C GLN A 70 7.88 9.92 5.14
N ILE A 71 6.75 9.88 4.45
CA ILE A 71 6.64 10.46 3.12
C ILE A 71 6.80 11.95 3.30
N VAL A 72 7.89 12.49 2.76
CA VAL A 72 8.12 13.92 2.72
C VAL A 72 7.66 14.42 1.36
N GLU A 73 6.76 15.38 1.36
CA GLU A 73 6.30 16.07 0.16
C GLU A 73 7.42 16.93 -0.43
N THR A 74 8.32 16.32 -1.17
CA THR A 74 9.36 17.02 -1.92
C THR A 74 8.77 17.78 -3.11
N THR A 75 9.53 18.70 -3.71
CA THR A 75 9.11 19.37 -4.96
C THR A 75 8.80 18.33 -6.04
N ALA A 76 9.66 17.33 -6.23
CA ALA A 76 9.45 16.25 -7.20
C ALA A 76 8.16 15.45 -6.93
N TYR A 77 7.83 15.19 -5.65
CA TYR A 77 6.57 14.57 -5.28
C TYR A 77 5.37 15.42 -5.74
N LYS A 78 5.38 16.71 -5.43
CA LYS A 78 4.28 17.64 -5.78
C LYS A 78 4.10 17.80 -7.29
N GLU A 79 5.19 17.92 -8.03
CA GLU A 79 5.18 18.01 -9.48
C GLU A 79 4.61 16.74 -10.11
N MET A 80 4.99 15.57 -9.60
CA MET A 80 4.49 14.30 -10.09
C MET A 80 3.01 14.11 -9.76
N VAL A 81 2.58 14.42 -8.53
CA VAL A 81 1.15 14.37 -8.15
C VAL A 81 0.32 15.31 -9.01
N PHE A 82 0.84 16.51 -9.30
CA PHE A 82 0.18 17.45 -10.22
C PHE A 82 0.04 16.84 -11.62
N ALA A 83 1.11 16.26 -12.18
CA ALA A 83 1.07 15.63 -13.51
C ALA A 83 0.11 14.43 -13.57
N LEU A 84 0.01 13.63 -12.51
CA LEU A 84 -0.92 12.50 -12.43
C LEU A 84 -2.38 12.97 -12.33
N ASN A 85 -2.66 14.04 -11.58
CA ASN A 85 -3.99 14.62 -11.52
C ASN A 85 -4.38 15.25 -12.86
N ASP A 86 -3.48 15.98 -13.51
CA ASP A 86 -3.69 16.56 -14.85
C ASP A 86 -4.00 15.45 -15.89
N ALA A 87 -3.22 14.36 -15.88
CA ALA A 87 -3.46 13.22 -16.76
C ALA A 87 -4.83 12.59 -16.53
N LYS A 88 -5.28 12.52 -15.28
CA LYS A 88 -6.57 11.97 -14.87
C LYS A 88 -7.72 12.88 -15.30
N GLU A 89 -7.64 14.16 -15.00
CA GLU A 89 -8.66 15.18 -15.32
C GLU A 89 -8.87 15.33 -16.83
N TRP A 90 -7.76 15.48 -17.57
CA TRP A 90 -7.81 15.74 -19.02
C TRP A 90 -7.78 14.47 -19.86
N LYS A 91 -7.76 13.28 -19.24
CA LYS A 91 -7.74 11.97 -19.92
C LYS A 91 -6.64 11.89 -21.00
N ASN A 92 -5.46 12.40 -20.68
CA ASN A 92 -4.32 12.47 -21.60
C ASN A 92 -3.23 11.45 -21.20
N VAL A 93 -2.24 11.29 -22.10
CA VAL A 93 -1.04 10.47 -21.86
C VAL A 93 0.09 11.40 -21.45
N THR A 94 0.64 11.17 -20.27
CA THR A 94 1.73 11.97 -19.70
C THR A 94 2.96 11.09 -19.42
N TRP A 95 4.13 11.57 -19.78
CA TRP A 95 5.40 10.94 -19.45
C TRP A 95 6.06 11.65 -18.28
N VAL A 96 6.33 10.91 -17.21
CA VAL A 96 7.05 11.43 -16.05
C VAL A 96 8.49 10.94 -16.10
N VAL A 97 9.42 11.85 -16.37
CA VAL A 97 10.85 11.57 -16.45
C VAL A 97 11.57 12.31 -15.32
N GLY A 98 12.57 11.69 -14.74
CA GLY A 98 13.37 12.29 -13.67
C GLY A 98 14.48 11.36 -13.20
N ASP A 99 15.40 11.89 -12.42
CA ASP A 99 16.59 11.18 -11.94
C ASP A 99 16.24 9.92 -11.12
N ALA A 100 17.17 8.96 -11.13
CA ALA A 100 17.04 7.79 -10.27
C ALA A 100 16.99 8.22 -8.79
N GLY A 101 16.08 7.61 -8.02
CA GLY A 101 15.93 7.92 -6.60
C GLY A 101 15.12 9.17 -6.26
N CYS A 102 14.61 9.95 -7.23
CA CYS A 102 13.77 11.13 -6.94
C CYS A 102 12.35 10.81 -6.41
N GLY A 103 12.01 9.51 -6.24
CA GLY A 103 10.76 9.09 -5.62
C GLY A 103 9.62 8.73 -6.58
N LYS A 104 9.85 8.60 -7.89
CA LYS A 104 8.81 8.29 -8.89
C LYS A 104 7.95 7.08 -8.53
N THR A 105 8.58 5.94 -8.30
CA THR A 105 7.90 4.69 -7.91
C THR A 105 7.07 4.83 -6.64
N THR A 106 7.65 5.49 -5.61
CA THR A 106 6.95 5.70 -4.34
C THR A 106 5.73 6.59 -4.53
N THR A 107 5.88 7.71 -5.24
CA THR A 107 4.77 8.64 -5.53
C THR A 107 3.67 7.97 -6.34
N ALA A 108 4.05 7.21 -7.40
CA ALA A 108 3.09 6.50 -8.25
C ALA A 108 2.25 5.48 -7.46
N ARG A 109 2.89 4.70 -6.58
CA ARG A 109 2.20 3.72 -5.73
C ARG A 109 1.25 4.39 -4.75
N LEU A 110 1.73 5.40 -4.03
CA LEU A 110 0.92 6.15 -3.07
C LEU A 110 -0.28 6.79 -3.74
N PHE A 111 -0.07 7.44 -4.88
CA PHE A 111 -1.16 8.04 -5.65
C PHE A 111 -2.22 6.99 -6.02
N ALA A 112 -1.81 5.82 -6.49
CA ALA A 112 -2.73 4.74 -6.83
C ALA A 112 -3.42 4.12 -5.61
N GLU A 113 -2.79 4.14 -4.42
CA GLU A 113 -3.40 3.67 -3.16
C GLU A 113 -4.43 4.67 -2.61
N GLU A 114 -4.18 5.96 -2.79
CA GLU A 114 -5.04 7.04 -2.27
C GLU A 114 -6.19 7.40 -3.22
N GLN A 115 -5.99 7.23 -4.54
CA GLN A 115 -6.95 7.62 -5.56
C GLN A 115 -7.82 6.45 -6.01
N ARG A 116 -9.13 6.64 -5.92
CA ARG A 116 -10.08 5.72 -6.52
C ARG A 116 -9.89 5.73 -8.04
N GLU A 117 -9.95 4.55 -8.67
CA GLU A 117 -9.82 4.39 -10.12
C GLU A 117 -8.42 4.70 -10.69
N ALA A 118 -7.38 4.79 -9.83
CA ALA A 118 -5.98 4.81 -10.25
C ALA A 118 -5.35 3.41 -10.07
N PHE A 119 -4.69 2.90 -11.10
CA PHE A 119 -4.16 1.55 -11.15
C PHE A 119 -2.67 1.57 -11.46
N TYR A 120 -1.86 1.07 -10.54
CA TYR A 120 -0.41 0.99 -10.67
C TYR A 120 0.02 -0.36 -11.24
N VAL A 121 0.81 -0.33 -12.31
CA VAL A 121 1.41 -1.50 -12.97
C VAL A 121 2.92 -1.29 -13.05
N LEU A 122 3.68 -2.21 -12.45
CA LEU A 122 5.13 -2.24 -12.58
C LEU A 122 5.51 -3.07 -13.82
N CYS A 123 6.23 -2.45 -14.75
CA CYS A 123 6.72 -3.10 -15.96
C CYS A 123 8.08 -3.76 -15.73
N SER A 124 8.37 -4.85 -16.45
CA SER A 124 9.66 -5.54 -16.41
C SER A 124 10.09 -6.02 -17.80
N GLU A 125 11.40 -6.22 -17.99
CA GLU A 125 12.00 -6.63 -19.28
C GLU A 125 11.54 -8.02 -19.76
N ASP A 126 11.20 -8.91 -18.86
CA ASP A 126 10.73 -10.26 -19.14
C ASP A 126 9.22 -10.34 -19.40
N MET A 127 8.50 -9.23 -19.22
CA MET A 127 7.05 -9.15 -19.38
C MET A 127 6.67 -9.30 -20.86
N ARG A 128 5.87 -10.32 -21.15
CA ARG A 128 5.29 -10.53 -22.48
C ARG A 128 3.96 -9.77 -22.59
N LYS A 129 3.51 -9.53 -23.81
CA LYS A 129 2.20 -8.91 -24.08
C LYS A 129 1.06 -9.55 -23.29
N SER A 130 1.04 -10.88 -23.19
CA SER A 130 0.04 -11.62 -22.42
C SER A 130 0.10 -11.30 -20.93
N ASP A 131 1.31 -11.16 -20.39
CA ASP A 131 1.52 -10.90 -18.97
C ASP A 131 1.14 -9.47 -18.62
N PHE A 132 1.50 -8.52 -19.48
CA PHE A 132 1.13 -7.12 -19.36
C PHE A 132 -0.41 -6.92 -19.35
N VAL A 133 -1.11 -7.49 -20.34
CA VAL A 133 -2.58 -7.38 -20.40
C VAL A 133 -3.25 -8.05 -19.21
N ARG A 134 -2.76 -9.22 -18.77
CA ARG A 134 -3.28 -9.90 -17.60
C ARG A 134 -3.03 -9.12 -16.31
N GLU A 135 -1.88 -8.44 -16.20
CA GLU A 135 -1.57 -7.62 -15.03
C GLU A 135 -2.51 -6.40 -14.96
N ILE A 136 -2.74 -5.70 -16.07
CA ILE A 136 -3.74 -4.62 -16.14
C ILE A 136 -5.12 -5.15 -15.73
N ALA A 137 -5.56 -6.27 -16.30
CA ALA A 137 -6.86 -6.87 -15.97
C ALA A 137 -7.00 -7.15 -14.46
N ARG A 138 -5.96 -7.72 -13.82
CA ARG A 138 -5.96 -7.96 -12.37
C ARG A 138 -6.04 -6.66 -11.56
N LYS A 139 -5.28 -5.63 -11.95
CA LYS A 139 -5.31 -4.33 -11.26
C LYS A 139 -6.67 -3.66 -11.34
N VAL A 140 -7.35 -3.77 -12.48
CA VAL A 140 -8.72 -3.27 -12.68
C VAL A 140 -9.77 -4.16 -12.00
N GLY A 141 -9.39 -5.31 -11.43
CA GLY A 141 -10.29 -6.20 -10.69
C GLY A 141 -11.00 -7.25 -11.55
N LEU A 142 -10.49 -7.52 -12.75
CA LEU A 142 -11.09 -8.50 -13.66
C LEU A 142 -10.49 -9.91 -13.47
N ARG A 143 -11.31 -10.93 -13.63
CA ARG A 143 -10.84 -12.32 -13.71
C ARG A 143 -10.10 -12.54 -15.02
N THR A 144 -8.97 -13.22 -14.96
CA THR A 144 -8.08 -13.45 -16.11
C THR A 144 -8.10 -14.90 -16.61
N GLU A 145 -8.58 -15.84 -15.80
CA GLU A 145 -8.61 -17.25 -16.17
C GLU A 145 -9.73 -17.53 -17.20
N GLY A 146 -9.38 -18.33 -18.21
CA GLY A 146 -10.33 -18.77 -19.24
C GLY A 146 -10.55 -17.77 -20.38
N TYR A 147 -9.91 -16.60 -20.34
CA TYR A 147 -10.05 -15.57 -21.38
C TYR A 147 -8.79 -15.46 -22.24
N SER A 148 -9.00 -15.28 -23.53
CA SER A 148 -7.95 -14.89 -24.48
C SER A 148 -7.49 -13.45 -24.21
N ILE A 149 -6.31 -13.08 -24.73
CA ILE A 149 -5.77 -11.73 -24.58
C ILE A 149 -6.69 -10.69 -25.22
N ARG A 150 -7.32 -11.01 -26.33
CA ARG A 150 -8.26 -10.11 -27.01
C ARG A 150 -9.51 -9.86 -26.16
N GLU A 151 -10.11 -10.91 -25.61
CA GLU A 151 -11.25 -10.78 -24.71
C GLU A 151 -10.90 -9.99 -23.45
N LEU A 152 -9.70 -10.17 -22.90
CA LEU A 152 -9.24 -9.38 -21.76
C LEU A 152 -9.09 -7.89 -22.10
N LEU A 153 -8.55 -7.55 -23.27
CA LEU A 153 -8.45 -6.16 -23.72
C LEU A 153 -9.83 -5.52 -23.85
N ASP A 154 -10.78 -6.20 -24.50
CA ASP A 154 -12.15 -5.71 -24.64
C ASP A 154 -12.77 -5.46 -23.25
N ARG A 155 -12.65 -6.39 -22.33
CA ARG A 155 -13.15 -6.26 -20.96
C ARG A 155 -12.47 -5.15 -20.14
N ILE A 156 -11.16 -4.95 -20.32
CA ILE A 156 -10.44 -3.83 -19.69
C ILE A 156 -11.01 -2.50 -20.19
N ILE A 157 -11.18 -2.37 -21.51
CA ILE A 157 -11.75 -1.16 -22.12
C ILE A 157 -13.16 -0.91 -21.59
N ASP A 158 -14.03 -1.92 -21.62
CA ASP A 158 -15.40 -1.81 -21.11
C ASP A 158 -15.44 -1.39 -19.64
N SER A 159 -14.53 -1.93 -18.81
CA SER A 159 -14.44 -1.57 -17.40
C SER A 159 -13.97 -0.14 -17.18
N LEU A 160 -12.93 0.29 -17.91
CA LEU A 160 -12.39 1.64 -17.78
C LEU A 160 -13.35 2.71 -18.30
N VAL A 161 -14.10 2.43 -19.36
CA VAL A 161 -15.11 3.36 -19.92
C VAL A 161 -16.27 3.61 -18.93
N GLN A 162 -16.55 2.67 -18.03
CA GLN A 162 -17.59 2.83 -17.01
C GLN A 162 -17.14 3.62 -15.79
N MET A 163 -15.85 3.93 -15.68
CA MET A 163 -15.27 4.75 -14.61
C MET A 163 -15.29 6.22 -14.98
N ASP A 164 -15.38 7.10 -13.98
CA ASP A 164 -15.42 8.55 -14.23
C ASP A 164 -14.06 9.07 -14.70
N GLU A 165 -13.02 8.77 -13.96
CA GLU A 165 -11.65 9.28 -14.21
C GLU A 165 -10.61 8.17 -14.02
N PRO A 166 -10.62 7.11 -14.84
CA PRO A 166 -9.67 6.02 -14.71
C PRO A 166 -8.26 6.48 -15.10
N LEU A 167 -7.25 6.10 -14.32
CA LEU A 167 -5.85 6.33 -14.60
C LEU A 167 -5.05 5.03 -14.51
N LEU A 168 -4.35 4.68 -15.59
CA LEU A 168 -3.35 3.61 -15.59
C LEU A 168 -1.96 4.23 -15.47
N ILE A 169 -1.22 3.82 -14.44
CA ILE A 169 0.15 4.28 -14.20
C ILE A 169 1.10 3.12 -14.47
N PHE A 170 1.94 3.28 -15.49
CA PHE A 170 2.96 2.31 -15.87
C PHE A 170 4.32 2.78 -15.37
N ASP A 171 4.85 2.11 -14.36
CA ASP A 171 6.18 2.38 -13.82
C ASP A 171 7.22 1.50 -14.52
N GLU A 172 8.42 2.05 -14.76
CA GLU A 172 9.49 1.38 -15.51
C GLU A 172 9.06 0.98 -16.94
N ALA A 173 8.21 1.79 -17.57
CA ALA A 173 7.65 1.50 -18.90
C ALA A 173 8.71 1.42 -20.01
N ASP A 174 9.88 2.02 -19.81
CA ASP A 174 11.06 1.90 -20.66
C ASP A 174 11.63 0.49 -20.75
N LYS A 175 11.31 -0.37 -19.78
CA LYS A 175 11.68 -1.80 -19.80
C LYS A 175 10.81 -2.65 -20.72
N LEU A 176 9.66 -2.14 -21.16
CA LEU A 176 8.82 -2.84 -22.10
C LEU A 176 9.51 -2.87 -23.48
N THR A 177 9.66 -4.06 -24.02
CA THR A 177 10.24 -4.24 -25.37
C THR A 177 9.19 -3.97 -26.44
N GLU A 178 9.63 -3.69 -27.70
CA GLU A 178 8.73 -3.47 -28.86
C GLU A 178 7.74 -4.64 -29.12
N ARG A 179 7.87 -5.75 -28.39
CA ARG A 179 7.00 -6.92 -28.51
C ARG A 179 5.82 -6.93 -27.54
N VAL A 180 5.72 -5.95 -26.64
CA VAL A 180 4.60 -5.71 -25.72
C VAL A 180 3.62 -4.65 -26.28
#